data_a1b590aa58a8c20d96bf538f7e476267
#
_entry.id   a1b590aa58a8c20d96bf538f7e476267
#
_cell.length_a   1.000
_cell.length_b   1.000
_cell.length_c   1.000
_cell.angle_alpha   90.00
_cell.angle_beta   90.00
_cell.angle_gamma   90.00
#
_symmetry.space_group_name_H-M   'P 1'
#
loop_
_entity.id
_entity.type
_entity.pdbx_description
1 polymer ?
#
loop_
_entity_poly.entity_id
_entity_poly.type
_entity_poly.pdbx_seq_one_letter_code
_entity_poly.pdbx_strand_id
1 'polypeptide(L)'
;MPSIIFISNTNEIQGTQNNLPALSSQSLNRLLSKIWKTPMTATSHPSASSLKTLREEAANCRACPLWKDATQTVFGEGPQRAQIMLVGEQPGDKEDLAGKPFVGPAGQMLDRALEEAGIDRSKIYVTNAVKHFKFLARGKFRLHQKPNTSEIRACRQWYERELHSIKPMLVVAMGATAAQSVFGKTTPINKNRGHLIDLEDGIKALVTVHPSYLLRLPDAQAKAQEYERFINDLKIAAHLLHEKKAA
;
A
#
# COMPACT_ATOMS: atom_id res chain seq x y z
N MET A 1 -43.74 -17.69 42.34
CA MET A 1 -43.16 -16.67 43.20
C MET A 1 -42.33 -17.36 44.27
N PRO A 2 -41.02 -17.15 44.28
CA PRO A 2 -40.32 -16.83 45.52
C PRO A 2 -39.42 -15.60 45.35
N SER A 3 -39.34 -14.88 46.45
CA SER A 3 -38.70 -13.58 46.66
C SER A 3 -37.18 -13.68 46.67
N ILE A 4 -36.51 -12.72 46.02
CA ILE A 4 -35.05 -12.56 46.03
C ILE A 4 -34.69 -11.56 47.12
N ILE A 5 -33.87 -12.01 48.08
CA ILE A 5 -33.32 -11.21 49.18
C ILE A 5 -32.05 -10.48 48.66
N PHE A 6 -32.03 -9.15 48.76
CA PHE A 6 -30.84 -8.31 48.62
C PHE A 6 -29.99 -8.38 49.89
N ILE A 7 -28.73 -8.72 49.77
CA ILE A 7 -27.71 -8.53 50.82
C ILE A 7 -26.72 -7.47 50.30
N SER A 8 -26.79 -6.29 50.92
CA SER A 8 -25.80 -5.22 50.78
C SER A 8 -24.63 -5.49 51.73
N ASN A 9 -23.43 -5.58 51.21
CA ASN A 9 -22.21 -5.61 52.00
C ASN A 9 -21.38 -4.36 51.64
N THR A 10 -21.44 -3.36 52.53
CA THR A 10 -20.57 -2.19 52.54
C THR A 10 -19.31 -2.52 53.32
N ASN A 11 -18.17 -2.61 52.65
CA ASN A 11 -16.87 -2.59 53.32
C ASN A 11 -16.21 -1.23 53.04
N GLU A 12 -16.20 -0.38 54.08
CA GLU A 12 -15.37 0.82 54.15
C GLU A 12 -13.88 0.43 54.20
N ILE A 13 -13.11 0.87 53.23
CA ILE A 13 -11.65 0.87 53.29
C ILE A 13 -11.21 2.30 53.54
N GLN A 14 -10.72 2.55 54.76
CA GLN A 14 -10.11 3.81 55.21
C GLN A 14 -8.86 4.09 54.41
N GLY A 15 -8.84 5.24 53.71
CA GLY A 15 -7.73 5.72 52.91
C GLY A 15 -6.60 6.29 53.79
N THR A 16 -5.39 5.81 53.55
CA THR A 16 -4.16 6.51 53.96
C THR A 16 -3.82 7.57 52.92
N GLN A 17 -3.97 8.83 53.28
CA GLN A 17 -3.50 9.98 52.50
C GLN A 17 -1.97 10.02 52.50
N ASN A 18 -1.33 9.65 51.38
CA ASN A 18 0.06 9.94 51.16
C ASN A 18 0.22 11.39 50.66
N ASN A 19 0.63 12.27 51.54
CA ASN A 19 1.05 13.66 51.23
C ASN A 19 2.31 13.63 50.39
N LEU A 20 2.21 13.74 49.06
CA LEU A 20 3.30 14.09 48.19
C LEU A 20 3.40 15.65 48.08
N PRO A 21 4.55 16.25 48.29
CA PRO A 21 4.71 17.70 48.15
C PRO A 21 4.46 18.15 46.73
N ALA A 22 3.62 19.17 46.55
CA ALA A 22 3.36 19.77 45.22
C ALA A 22 4.65 20.42 44.71
N LEU A 23 5.19 19.89 43.65
CA LEU A 23 6.32 20.49 42.92
C LEU A 23 5.87 21.80 42.27
N SER A 24 6.62 22.89 42.52
CA SER A 24 6.32 24.19 41.94
C SER A 24 6.42 24.15 40.40
N SER A 25 5.67 24.99 39.71
CA SER A 25 5.66 25.11 38.25
C SER A 25 7.06 25.38 37.66
N GLN A 26 7.95 25.98 38.42
CA GLN A 26 9.36 26.18 38.02
C GLN A 26 10.19 24.90 38.06
N SER A 27 9.89 23.94 38.93
CA SER A 27 10.56 22.65 39.02
C SER A 27 10.14 21.73 37.87
N LEU A 28 8.89 21.76 37.46
CA LEU A 28 8.38 21.04 36.30
C LEU A 28 8.99 21.56 34.99
N ASN A 29 9.08 22.88 34.82
CA ASN A 29 9.70 23.45 33.63
C ASN A 29 11.22 23.15 33.52
N ARG A 30 11.91 23.02 34.63
CA ARG A 30 13.34 22.64 34.66
C ARG A 30 13.55 21.15 34.33
N LEU A 31 12.62 20.26 34.71
CA LEU A 31 12.65 18.84 34.31
C LEU A 31 12.30 18.65 32.82
N LEU A 32 11.29 19.33 32.34
CA LEU A 32 10.90 19.26 30.93
C LEU A 32 11.97 19.82 29.98
N SER A 33 12.69 20.89 30.39
CA SER A 33 13.77 21.43 29.57
C SER A 33 15.02 20.53 29.46
N LYS A 34 15.20 19.57 30.38
CA LYS A 34 16.29 18.58 30.31
C LYS A 34 15.97 17.38 29.44
N ILE A 35 14.69 17.03 29.26
CA ILE A 35 14.24 15.90 28.43
C ILE A 35 14.28 16.27 26.95
N TRP A 36 14.15 17.56 26.60
CA TRP A 36 14.12 18.02 25.19
C TRP A 36 15.49 18.39 24.61
N LYS A 37 16.59 18.19 25.34
CA LYS A 37 17.96 18.49 24.86
C LYS A 37 18.76 17.28 24.38
N THR A 38 18.16 16.13 24.21
CA THR A 38 18.77 15.10 23.37
C THR A 38 18.57 15.53 21.91
N PRO A 39 19.63 15.83 21.13
CA PRO A 39 19.47 15.99 19.71
C PRO A 39 18.95 14.63 19.20
N MET A 40 17.71 14.61 18.70
CA MET A 40 17.29 13.53 17.83
C MET A 40 18.34 13.50 16.73
N THR A 41 19.18 12.48 16.73
CA THR A 41 20.03 12.19 15.57
C THR A 41 19.10 12.23 14.39
N ALA A 42 19.26 13.24 13.54
CA ALA A 42 18.59 13.31 12.27
C ALA A 42 18.89 11.97 11.60
N THR A 43 17.89 11.11 11.54
CA THR A 43 17.93 9.96 10.66
C THR A 43 18.12 10.57 9.29
N SER A 44 19.35 10.53 8.79
CA SER A 44 19.69 10.91 7.43
C SER A 44 18.73 10.14 6.56
N HIS A 45 17.74 10.82 5.96
CA HIS A 45 16.96 10.24 4.90
C HIS A 45 17.98 9.74 3.87
N PRO A 46 18.02 8.45 3.55
CA PRO A 46 18.98 7.97 2.57
C PRO A 46 18.77 8.82 1.31
N SER A 47 19.85 9.39 0.80
CA SER A 47 19.84 10.13 -0.45
C SER A 47 19.03 9.34 -1.46
N ALA A 48 18.08 9.97 -2.17
CA ALA A 48 17.13 9.29 -3.04
C ALA A 48 17.90 8.36 -3.99
N SER A 49 17.94 7.07 -3.66
CA SER A 49 18.60 6.06 -4.46
C SER A 49 17.94 6.02 -5.84
N SER A 50 18.73 5.93 -6.90
CA SER A 50 18.16 5.82 -8.24
C SER A 50 17.29 4.56 -8.35
N LEU A 51 16.24 4.57 -9.18
CA LEU A 51 15.43 3.37 -9.44
C LEU A 51 16.29 2.19 -9.92
N LYS A 52 17.41 2.46 -10.61
CA LYS A 52 18.39 1.45 -11.02
C LYS A 52 19.01 0.77 -9.80
N THR A 53 19.55 1.55 -8.88
CA THR A 53 20.15 1.03 -7.63
C THR A 53 19.13 0.26 -6.80
N LEU A 54 17.90 0.79 -6.66
CA LEU A 54 16.83 0.10 -5.94
C LEU A 54 16.48 -1.26 -6.55
N ARG A 55 16.45 -1.34 -7.88
CA ARG A 55 16.22 -2.59 -8.62
C ARG A 55 17.32 -3.61 -8.39
N GLU A 56 18.58 -3.19 -8.43
CA GLU A 56 19.75 -4.04 -8.18
C GLU A 56 19.74 -4.59 -6.75
N GLU A 57 19.42 -3.76 -5.76
CA GLU A 57 19.28 -4.19 -4.38
C GLU A 57 18.09 -5.15 -4.20
N ALA A 58 16.94 -4.87 -4.82
CA ALA A 58 15.74 -5.70 -4.73
C ALA A 58 15.95 -7.09 -5.35
N ALA A 59 16.80 -7.21 -6.37
CA ALA A 59 17.11 -8.50 -7.00
C ALA A 59 17.66 -9.53 -6.01
N ASN A 60 18.30 -9.08 -4.93
CA ASN A 60 18.84 -9.93 -3.89
C ASN A 60 17.97 -10.01 -2.62
N CYS A 61 16.71 -9.57 -2.70
CA CYS A 61 15.83 -9.50 -1.53
C CYS A 61 15.51 -10.90 -0.97
N ARG A 62 15.71 -11.05 0.35
CA ARG A 62 15.41 -12.27 1.13
C ARG A 62 14.50 -11.97 2.33
N ALA A 63 13.78 -10.84 2.33
CA ALA A 63 13.01 -10.37 3.47
C ALA A 63 11.77 -11.23 3.81
N CYS A 64 11.29 -12.05 2.89
CA CYS A 64 10.19 -13.00 3.10
C CYS A 64 10.48 -14.31 2.34
N PRO A 65 9.77 -15.43 2.64
CA PRO A 65 10.07 -16.74 2.04
C PRO A 65 9.84 -16.83 0.53
N LEU A 66 9.07 -15.92 -0.07
CA LEU A 66 8.61 -16.01 -1.47
C LEU A 66 9.74 -16.06 -2.50
N TRP A 67 10.92 -15.51 -2.17
CA TRP A 67 12.09 -15.57 -3.06
C TRP A 67 12.56 -17.00 -3.34
N LYS A 68 12.21 -17.99 -2.48
CA LYS A 68 12.69 -19.37 -2.62
C LYS A 68 12.10 -20.08 -3.83
N ASP A 69 10.85 -19.77 -4.14
CA ASP A 69 10.07 -20.45 -5.18
C ASP A 69 9.90 -19.58 -6.43
N ALA A 70 9.94 -18.25 -6.29
CA ALA A 70 9.86 -17.33 -7.40
C ALA A 70 11.10 -17.42 -8.30
N THR A 71 10.91 -17.21 -9.60
CA THR A 71 12.00 -17.21 -10.60
C THR A 71 12.95 -16.04 -10.37
N GLN A 72 12.39 -14.88 -10.04
CA GLN A 72 13.13 -13.62 -9.81
C GLN A 72 12.30 -12.58 -9.08
N THR A 73 12.96 -11.50 -8.65
CA THR A 73 12.26 -10.30 -8.19
C THR A 73 11.71 -9.54 -9.38
N VAL A 74 10.42 -9.20 -9.36
CA VAL A 74 9.78 -8.33 -10.35
C VAL A 74 9.65 -6.93 -9.76
N PHE A 75 10.59 -6.06 -10.11
CA PHE A 75 10.61 -4.66 -9.67
C PHE A 75 9.68 -3.80 -10.53
N GLY A 76 9.34 -2.59 -10.06
CA GLY A 76 8.51 -1.67 -10.82
C GLY A 76 9.16 -1.16 -12.11
N GLU A 77 8.34 -0.68 -13.05
CA GLU A 77 8.77 -0.19 -14.37
C GLU A 77 8.05 1.12 -14.73
N GLY A 78 8.78 2.04 -15.33
CA GLY A 78 8.30 3.35 -15.76
C GLY A 78 9.30 4.47 -15.51
N PRO A 79 8.97 5.71 -15.89
CA PRO A 79 9.87 6.85 -15.73
C PRO A 79 10.01 7.24 -14.25
N GLN A 80 11.20 7.68 -13.86
CA GLN A 80 11.50 8.13 -12.48
C GLN A 80 10.66 9.37 -12.08
N ARG A 81 10.22 10.18 -13.05
CA ARG A 81 9.40 11.37 -12.82
C ARG A 81 7.92 11.12 -13.13
N ALA A 82 7.46 9.88 -12.98
CA ALA A 82 6.05 9.55 -13.19
C ALA A 82 5.17 10.31 -12.21
N GLN A 83 4.14 10.95 -12.71
CA GLN A 83 3.17 11.66 -11.87
C GLN A 83 2.12 10.70 -11.26
N ILE A 84 1.92 9.54 -11.88
CA ILE A 84 1.06 8.47 -11.39
C ILE A 84 1.88 7.21 -11.15
N MET A 85 1.67 6.59 -9.98
CA MET A 85 2.19 5.26 -9.65
C MET A 85 1.00 4.30 -9.50
N LEU A 86 0.97 3.23 -10.32
CA LEU A 86 0.01 2.15 -10.19
C LEU A 86 0.62 1.02 -9.36
N VAL A 87 -0.10 0.55 -8.35
CA VAL A 87 0.34 -0.52 -7.45
C VAL A 87 -0.63 -1.69 -7.54
N GLY A 88 -0.14 -2.84 -8.02
CA GLY A 88 -0.87 -4.11 -8.02
C GLY A 88 -0.62 -4.96 -6.79
N GLU A 89 -1.03 -6.23 -6.85
CA GLU A 89 -0.88 -7.19 -5.75
C GLU A 89 0.52 -7.80 -5.71
N GLN A 90 0.86 -8.63 -6.68
CA GLN A 90 2.12 -9.34 -6.86
C GLN A 90 2.29 -9.74 -8.34
N PRO A 91 3.49 -10.14 -8.77
CA PRO A 91 3.68 -10.71 -10.10
C PRO A 91 2.79 -11.94 -10.32
N GLY A 92 2.33 -12.13 -11.55
CA GLY A 92 1.78 -13.39 -12.01
C GLY A 92 2.87 -14.29 -12.62
N ASP A 93 2.45 -15.43 -13.17
CA ASP A 93 3.36 -16.40 -13.79
C ASP A 93 4.20 -15.80 -14.94
N LYS A 94 3.56 -15.04 -15.82
CA LYS A 94 4.24 -14.40 -16.95
C LYS A 94 5.18 -13.28 -16.51
N GLU A 95 4.79 -12.52 -15.51
CA GLU A 95 5.60 -11.46 -14.92
C GLU A 95 6.84 -12.03 -14.23
N ASP A 96 6.70 -13.12 -13.48
CA ASP A 96 7.78 -13.81 -12.78
C ASP A 96 8.83 -14.35 -13.75
N LEU A 97 8.39 -14.89 -14.90
CA LEU A 97 9.29 -15.35 -15.95
C LEU A 97 9.96 -14.20 -16.70
N ALA A 98 9.22 -13.13 -17.01
CA ALA A 98 9.74 -12.01 -17.80
C ALA A 98 10.53 -10.98 -16.97
N GLY A 99 10.40 -10.98 -15.63
CA GLY A 99 11.01 -9.98 -14.76
C GLY A 99 10.40 -8.58 -14.88
N LYS A 100 9.20 -8.46 -15.48
CA LYS A 100 8.52 -7.20 -15.75
C LYS A 100 7.09 -7.22 -15.21
N PRO A 101 6.62 -6.12 -14.55
CA PRO A 101 5.26 -6.05 -14.03
C PRO A 101 4.23 -5.87 -15.16
N PHE A 102 3.05 -6.47 -14.97
CA PHE A 102 1.88 -6.30 -15.85
C PHE A 102 2.11 -6.63 -17.33
N VAL A 103 2.81 -7.73 -17.64
CA VAL A 103 3.00 -8.26 -19.01
C VAL A 103 2.01 -9.37 -19.37
N GLY A 104 1.30 -9.92 -18.39
CA GLY A 104 0.30 -10.97 -18.57
C GLY A 104 -1.11 -10.42 -18.89
N PRO A 105 -2.16 -11.30 -18.83
CA PRO A 105 -3.52 -10.91 -19.19
C PRO A 105 -4.10 -9.75 -18.36
N ALA A 106 -3.73 -9.64 -17.06
CA ALA A 106 -4.13 -8.52 -16.22
C ALA A 106 -3.49 -7.20 -16.68
N GLY A 107 -2.25 -7.25 -17.16
CA GLY A 107 -1.55 -6.11 -17.76
C GLY A 107 -2.20 -5.64 -19.06
N GLN A 108 -2.55 -6.57 -19.95
CA GLN A 108 -3.27 -6.25 -21.20
C GLN A 108 -4.64 -5.60 -20.93
N MET A 109 -5.34 -6.06 -19.90
CA MET A 109 -6.59 -5.44 -19.45
C MET A 109 -6.35 -4.02 -18.90
N LEU A 110 -5.27 -3.83 -18.14
CA LEU A 110 -4.87 -2.53 -17.62
C LEU A 110 -4.49 -1.57 -18.74
N ASP A 111 -3.67 -1.99 -19.69
CA ASP A 111 -3.19 -1.15 -20.80
C ASP A 111 -4.36 -0.63 -21.63
N ARG A 112 -5.34 -1.49 -21.95
CA ARG A 112 -6.56 -1.08 -22.64
C ARG A 112 -7.39 -0.08 -21.82
N ALA A 113 -7.56 -0.31 -20.50
CA ALA A 113 -8.32 0.60 -19.67
C ALA A 113 -7.61 1.96 -19.49
N LEU A 114 -6.28 2.00 -19.48
CA LEU A 114 -5.50 3.24 -19.45
C LEU A 114 -5.68 4.03 -20.75
N GLU A 115 -5.63 3.37 -21.91
CA GLU A 115 -5.88 3.99 -23.22
C GLU A 115 -7.29 4.61 -23.26
N GLU A 116 -8.33 3.87 -22.85
CA GLU A 116 -9.72 4.34 -22.81
C GLU A 116 -9.93 5.47 -21.77
N ALA A 117 -9.11 5.52 -20.71
CA ALA A 117 -9.10 6.60 -19.73
C ALA A 117 -8.26 7.83 -20.17
N GLY A 118 -7.58 7.76 -21.32
CA GLY A 118 -6.72 8.85 -21.80
C GLY A 118 -5.38 8.98 -21.06
N ILE A 119 -4.89 7.89 -20.45
CA ILE A 119 -3.62 7.85 -19.73
C ILE A 119 -2.56 7.15 -20.57
N ASP A 120 -1.49 7.88 -20.91
CA ASP A 120 -0.34 7.33 -21.63
C ASP A 120 0.46 6.39 -20.71
N ARG A 121 0.45 5.09 -21.04
CA ARG A 121 1.14 4.03 -20.28
C ARG A 121 2.64 4.30 -20.11
N SER A 122 3.29 4.97 -21.06
CA SER A 122 4.72 5.27 -21.02
C SER A 122 5.09 6.36 -20.00
N LYS A 123 4.12 7.13 -19.53
CA LYS A 123 4.30 8.25 -18.57
C LYS A 123 4.00 7.89 -17.12
N ILE A 124 3.56 6.67 -16.87
CA ILE A 124 3.23 6.19 -15.51
C ILE A 124 4.23 5.15 -15.02
N TYR A 125 4.36 5.04 -13.71
CA TYR A 125 5.15 3.98 -13.08
C TYR A 125 4.22 2.87 -12.60
N VAL A 126 4.57 1.63 -12.87
CA VAL A 126 3.76 0.46 -12.48
C VAL A 126 4.58 -0.47 -11.62
N THR A 127 4.02 -0.89 -10.52
CA THR A 127 4.67 -1.81 -9.59
C THR A 127 3.64 -2.70 -8.88
N ASN A 128 4.11 -3.57 -7.99
CA ASN A 128 3.29 -4.42 -7.13
C ASN A 128 3.65 -4.21 -5.66
N ALA A 129 2.69 -4.46 -4.77
CA ALA A 129 2.89 -4.47 -3.32
C ALA A 129 3.92 -5.53 -2.89
N VAL A 130 3.92 -6.70 -3.55
CA VAL A 130 4.85 -7.80 -3.33
C VAL A 130 5.66 -8.03 -4.61
N LYS A 131 6.99 -8.22 -4.46
CA LYS A 131 7.92 -8.28 -5.60
C LYS A 131 8.21 -9.70 -6.09
N HIS A 132 7.77 -10.73 -5.38
CA HIS A 132 7.93 -12.13 -5.75
C HIS A 132 6.58 -12.81 -5.97
N PHE A 133 6.52 -13.72 -6.93
CA PHE A 133 5.32 -14.48 -7.23
C PHE A 133 5.07 -15.55 -6.17
N LYS A 134 3.92 -15.49 -5.51
CA LYS A 134 3.44 -16.54 -4.62
C LYS A 134 2.54 -17.49 -5.36
N PHE A 135 2.88 -18.76 -5.39
CA PHE A 135 2.11 -19.79 -6.07
C PHE A 135 2.14 -21.12 -5.34
N LEU A 136 1.21 -21.99 -5.71
CA LEU A 136 1.22 -23.40 -5.39
C LEU A 136 1.53 -24.19 -6.66
N ALA A 137 2.59 -24.99 -6.63
CA ALA A 137 2.92 -25.88 -7.75
C ALA A 137 1.89 -27.02 -7.84
N ARG A 138 1.28 -27.21 -9.03
CA ARG A 138 0.37 -28.30 -9.32
C ARG A 138 0.71 -28.91 -10.68
N GLY A 139 1.52 -29.95 -10.66
CA GLY A 139 2.13 -30.50 -11.87
C GLY A 139 2.94 -29.43 -12.60
N LYS A 140 2.65 -29.18 -13.87
CA LYS A 140 3.31 -28.14 -14.69
C LYS A 140 2.76 -26.72 -14.49
N PHE A 141 1.73 -26.55 -13.67
CA PHE A 141 1.09 -25.25 -13.46
C PHE A 141 1.53 -24.61 -12.14
N ARG A 142 1.70 -23.30 -12.14
CA ARG A 142 1.95 -22.46 -10.96
C ARG A 142 0.68 -21.68 -10.64
N LEU A 143 -0.10 -22.19 -9.66
CA LEU A 143 -1.38 -21.59 -9.29
C LEU A 143 -1.16 -20.43 -8.33
N HIS A 144 -1.56 -19.24 -8.77
CA HIS A 144 -1.48 -18.01 -7.98
C HIS A 144 -2.07 -18.20 -6.57
N GLN A 145 -1.32 -17.76 -5.55
CA GLN A 145 -1.75 -17.70 -4.15
C GLN A 145 -1.65 -16.27 -3.65
N LYS A 146 -2.66 -15.83 -2.91
CA LYS A 146 -2.66 -14.48 -2.34
C LYS A 146 -1.54 -14.32 -1.30
N PRO A 147 -0.75 -13.23 -1.34
CA PRO A 147 0.21 -12.92 -0.28
C PRO A 147 -0.48 -12.73 1.08
N ASN A 148 0.14 -13.19 2.14
CA ASN A 148 -0.32 -12.94 3.50
C ASN A 148 0.17 -11.59 4.03
N THR A 149 -0.34 -11.17 5.19
CA THR A 149 0.00 -9.87 5.80
C THR A 149 1.49 -9.72 6.13
N SER A 150 2.16 -10.80 6.56
CA SER A 150 3.60 -10.74 6.88
C SER A 150 4.46 -10.57 5.62
N GLU A 151 4.10 -11.22 4.51
CA GLU A 151 4.76 -11.07 3.22
C GLU A 151 4.58 -9.66 2.64
N ILE A 152 3.35 -9.11 2.73
CA ILE A 152 3.06 -7.73 2.32
C ILE A 152 3.88 -6.75 3.14
N ARG A 153 3.91 -6.90 4.46
CA ARG A 153 4.67 -6.05 5.39
C ARG A 153 6.18 -6.10 5.11
N ALA A 154 6.74 -7.29 4.94
CA ALA A 154 8.15 -7.46 4.63
C ALA A 154 8.54 -6.81 3.29
N CYS A 155 7.65 -6.85 2.30
CA CYS A 155 7.90 -6.28 0.97
C CYS A 155 7.65 -4.78 0.87
N ARG A 156 6.91 -4.19 1.83
CA ARG A 156 6.50 -2.78 1.82
C ARG A 156 7.68 -1.81 1.73
N GLN A 157 8.83 -2.15 2.28
CA GLN A 157 10.06 -1.36 2.17
C GLN A 157 10.40 -1.00 0.71
N TRP A 158 10.16 -1.89 -0.24
CA TRP A 158 10.44 -1.64 -1.66
C TRP A 158 9.44 -0.65 -2.25
N TYR A 159 8.16 -0.80 -1.95
CA TYR A 159 7.14 0.16 -2.34
C TYR A 159 7.45 1.57 -1.80
N GLU A 160 7.81 1.69 -0.51
CA GLU A 160 8.15 2.97 0.11
C GLU A 160 9.37 3.61 -0.54
N ARG A 161 10.40 2.83 -0.84
CA ARG A 161 11.61 3.33 -1.52
C ARG A 161 11.33 3.74 -2.97
N GLU A 162 10.49 3.02 -3.70
CA GLU A 162 10.00 3.43 -5.02
C GLU A 162 9.22 4.74 -4.91
N LEU A 163 8.28 4.84 -3.96
CA LEU A 163 7.49 6.04 -3.71
C LEU A 163 8.37 7.27 -3.45
N HIS A 164 9.36 7.15 -2.57
CA HIS A 164 10.31 8.23 -2.25
C HIS A 164 11.20 8.61 -3.44
N SER A 165 11.57 7.65 -4.28
CA SER A 165 12.39 7.93 -5.48
C SER A 165 11.61 8.62 -6.59
N ILE A 166 10.32 8.27 -6.77
CA ILE A 166 9.46 8.77 -7.85
C ILE A 166 8.74 10.04 -7.44
N LYS A 167 8.25 10.12 -6.19
CA LYS A 167 7.44 11.23 -5.66
C LYS A 167 6.24 11.55 -6.56
N PRO A 168 5.38 10.56 -6.83
CA PRO A 168 4.23 10.78 -7.68
C PRO A 168 3.24 11.73 -7.01
N MET A 169 2.40 12.39 -7.77
CA MET A 169 1.27 13.14 -7.20
C MET A 169 0.10 12.23 -6.81
N LEU A 170 -0.01 11.07 -7.47
CA LEU A 170 -1.10 10.11 -7.26
C LEU A 170 -0.57 8.68 -7.24
N VAL A 171 -1.00 7.92 -6.22
CA VAL A 171 -0.85 6.46 -6.15
C VAL A 171 -2.20 5.82 -6.38
N VAL A 172 -2.31 4.92 -7.36
CA VAL A 172 -3.52 4.12 -7.60
C VAL A 172 -3.31 2.72 -7.05
N ALA A 173 -3.99 2.40 -5.97
CA ALA A 173 -3.96 1.08 -5.32
C ALA A 173 -4.99 0.16 -5.97
N MET A 174 -4.54 -0.82 -6.75
CA MET A 174 -5.39 -1.76 -7.46
C MET A 174 -5.58 -3.05 -6.64
N GLY A 175 -6.72 -3.16 -5.96
CA GLY A 175 -7.10 -4.31 -5.14
C GLY A 175 -6.64 -4.23 -3.68
N ALA A 176 -7.14 -5.16 -2.86
CA ALA A 176 -7.00 -5.13 -1.39
C ALA A 176 -5.55 -5.23 -0.91
N THR A 177 -4.71 -6.04 -1.58
CA THR A 177 -3.31 -6.21 -1.22
C THR A 177 -2.51 -4.93 -1.48
N ALA A 178 -2.75 -4.28 -2.64
CA ALA A 178 -2.15 -2.99 -2.95
C ALA A 178 -2.60 -1.91 -1.97
N ALA A 179 -3.90 -1.82 -1.68
CA ALA A 179 -4.43 -0.88 -0.70
C ALA A 179 -3.83 -1.11 0.70
N GLN A 180 -3.68 -2.37 1.13
CA GLN A 180 -3.02 -2.69 2.40
C GLN A 180 -1.55 -2.24 2.43
N SER A 181 -0.82 -2.38 1.33
CA SER A 181 0.57 -1.90 1.23
C SER A 181 0.66 -0.37 1.26
N VAL A 182 -0.20 0.32 0.51
CA VAL A 182 -0.23 1.79 0.43
C VAL A 182 -0.61 2.41 1.78
N PHE A 183 -1.70 1.97 2.40
CA PHE A 183 -2.21 2.56 3.64
C PHE A 183 -1.62 1.95 4.92
N GLY A 184 -0.83 0.87 4.84
CA GLY A 184 -0.26 0.19 6.01
C GLY A 184 -1.28 -0.59 6.84
N LYS A 185 -2.54 -0.62 6.46
CA LYS A 185 -3.66 -1.28 7.15
C LYS A 185 -4.64 -1.91 6.18
N THR A 186 -5.45 -2.85 6.64
CA THR A 186 -6.54 -3.42 5.86
C THR A 186 -7.52 -2.32 5.45
N THR A 187 -7.72 -2.16 4.13
CA THR A 187 -8.56 -1.11 3.55
C THR A 187 -9.63 -1.76 2.67
N PRO A 188 -10.92 -1.70 3.06
CA PRO A 188 -12.02 -2.27 2.27
C PRO A 188 -12.19 -1.53 0.93
N ILE A 189 -12.09 -2.26 -0.18
CA ILE A 189 -12.16 -1.67 -1.52
C ILE A 189 -13.50 -0.97 -1.76
N ASN A 190 -14.62 -1.65 -1.50
CA ASN A 190 -15.96 -1.13 -1.79
C ASN A 190 -16.29 0.21 -1.09
N LYS A 191 -15.66 0.48 0.06
CA LYS A 191 -15.86 1.73 0.83
C LYS A 191 -14.97 2.89 0.38
N ASN A 192 -13.84 2.57 -0.28
CA ASN A 192 -12.80 3.55 -0.60
C ASN A 192 -12.58 3.72 -2.11
N ARG A 193 -13.25 2.90 -2.93
CA ARG A 193 -13.13 2.92 -4.38
C ARG A 193 -13.65 4.22 -4.99
N GLY A 194 -12.94 4.77 -5.96
CA GLY A 194 -13.36 5.95 -6.72
C GLY A 194 -13.28 7.27 -5.95
N HIS A 195 -12.60 7.28 -4.80
CA HIS A 195 -12.39 8.50 -4.00
C HIS A 195 -10.90 8.80 -3.84
N LEU A 196 -10.54 10.08 -3.96
CA LEU A 196 -9.19 10.55 -3.65
C LEU A 196 -9.03 10.63 -2.12
N ILE A 197 -7.93 10.07 -1.63
CA ILE A 197 -7.57 10.05 -0.20
C ILE A 197 -6.20 10.72 -0.09
N ASP A 198 -6.05 11.66 0.83
CA ASP A 198 -4.76 12.30 1.08
C ASP A 198 -3.83 11.35 1.85
N LEU A 199 -2.62 11.18 1.35
CA LEU A 199 -1.49 10.54 2.01
C LEU A 199 -0.57 11.63 2.57
N GLU A 200 0.53 11.18 3.20
CA GLU A 200 1.60 12.08 3.64
C GLU A 200 2.28 12.77 2.44
N ASP A 201 3.00 13.87 2.69
CA ASP A 201 3.77 14.64 1.70
C ASP A 201 2.94 15.20 0.52
N GLY A 202 1.63 15.38 0.70
CA GLY A 202 0.74 15.93 -0.35
C GLY A 202 0.45 14.97 -1.50
N ILE A 203 0.82 13.70 -1.36
CA ILE A 203 0.49 12.65 -2.31
C ILE A 203 -0.98 12.26 -2.13
N LYS A 204 -1.70 12.03 -3.22
CA LYS A 204 -3.06 11.48 -3.19
C LYS A 204 -3.04 9.99 -3.49
N ALA A 205 -4.00 9.27 -2.93
CA ALA A 205 -4.26 7.86 -3.28
C ALA A 205 -5.64 7.71 -3.88
N LEU A 206 -5.78 6.80 -4.83
CA LEU A 206 -7.03 6.34 -5.40
C LEU A 206 -7.11 4.82 -5.22
N VAL A 207 -8.24 4.31 -4.75
CA VAL A 207 -8.46 2.86 -4.62
C VAL A 207 -9.37 2.39 -5.74
N THR A 208 -8.99 1.29 -6.40
CA THR A 208 -9.83 0.63 -7.40
C THR A 208 -9.65 -0.89 -7.34
N VAL A 209 -10.36 -1.64 -8.20
CA VAL A 209 -10.23 -3.09 -8.30
C VAL A 209 -8.95 -3.48 -9.03
N HIS A 210 -8.45 -4.70 -8.78
CA HIS A 210 -7.33 -5.24 -9.55
C HIS A 210 -7.82 -5.73 -10.93
N PRO A 211 -7.12 -5.49 -12.05
CA PRO A 211 -7.56 -5.91 -13.39
C PRO A 211 -7.86 -7.42 -13.49
N SER A 212 -7.13 -8.26 -12.76
CA SER A 212 -7.40 -9.70 -12.74
C SER A 212 -8.75 -10.08 -12.13
N TYR A 213 -9.37 -9.21 -11.33
CA TYR A 213 -10.73 -9.42 -10.85
C TYR A 213 -11.74 -9.42 -12.01
N LEU A 214 -11.59 -8.47 -12.94
CA LEU A 214 -12.42 -8.35 -14.13
C LEU A 214 -12.32 -9.59 -15.03
N LEU A 215 -11.13 -10.19 -15.13
CA LEU A 215 -10.92 -11.41 -15.90
C LEU A 215 -11.65 -12.65 -15.32
N ARG A 216 -11.89 -12.65 -14.00
CA ARG A 216 -12.52 -13.77 -13.29
C ARG A 216 -14.04 -13.68 -13.18
N LEU A 217 -14.64 -12.56 -13.57
CA LEU A 217 -16.10 -12.42 -13.57
C LEU A 217 -16.72 -13.34 -14.64
N PRO A 218 -17.60 -14.28 -14.24
CA PRO A 218 -18.17 -15.26 -15.15
C PRO A 218 -19.27 -14.66 -16.04
N ASP A 219 -20.01 -13.69 -15.52
CA ASP A 219 -21.11 -13.03 -16.22
C ASP A 219 -20.58 -11.88 -17.09
N ALA A 220 -20.94 -11.89 -18.38
CA ALA A 220 -20.45 -10.91 -19.36
C ALA A 220 -20.97 -9.49 -19.08
N GLN A 221 -22.22 -9.35 -18.61
CA GLN A 221 -22.82 -8.05 -18.32
C GLN A 221 -22.19 -7.45 -17.06
N ALA A 222 -22.03 -8.23 -15.98
CA ALA A 222 -21.34 -7.80 -14.78
C ALA A 222 -19.88 -7.43 -15.07
N LYS A 223 -19.20 -8.17 -15.95
CA LYS A 223 -17.83 -7.86 -16.38
C LYS A 223 -17.77 -6.53 -17.14
N ALA A 224 -18.70 -6.27 -18.06
CA ALA A 224 -18.74 -5.01 -18.80
C ALA A 224 -18.99 -3.83 -17.86
N GLN A 225 -19.95 -3.93 -16.93
CA GLN A 225 -20.24 -2.90 -15.94
C GLN A 225 -19.06 -2.61 -15.01
N GLU A 226 -18.40 -3.66 -14.51
CA GLU A 226 -17.23 -3.49 -13.64
C GLU A 226 -16.01 -2.94 -14.40
N TYR A 227 -15.86 -3.28 -15.67
CA TYR A 227 -14.81 -2.71 -16.52
C TYR A 227 -15.05 -1.21 -16.77
N GLU A 228 -16.29 -0.81 -17.07
CA GLU A 228 -16.65 0.61 -17.20
C GLU A 228 -16.38 1.40 -15.90
N ARG A 229 -16.77 0.83 -14.76
CA ARG A 229 -16.45 1.43 -13.45
C ARG A 229 -14.94 1.56 -13.22
N PHE A 230 -14.16 0.57 -13.65
CA PHE A 230 -12.71 0.61 -13.56
C PHE A 230 -12.10 1.73 -14.42
N ILE A 231 -12.61 1.90 -15.66
CA ILE A 231 -12.21 3.04 -16.52
C ILE A 231 -12.58 4.36 -15.85
N ASN A 232 -13.76 4.48 -15.26
CA ASN A 232 -14.18 5.71 -14.58
C ASN A 232 -13.30 6.03 -13.36
N ASP A 233 -12.86 5.03 -12.60
CA ASP A 233 -11.85 5.22 -11.55
C ASP A 233 -10.52 5.77 -12.13
N LEU A 234 -10.06 5.24 -13.27
CA LEU A 234 -8.85 5.72 -13.93
C LEU A 234 -9.01 7.13 -14.52
N LYS A 235 -10.21 7.51 -14.99
CA LYS A 235 -10.49 8.88 -15.46
C LYS A 235 -10.32 9.92 -14.34
N ILE A 236 -10.58 9.56 -13.06
CA ILE A 236 -10.27 10.43 -11.92
C ILE A 236 -8.77 10.74 -11.88
N ALA A 237 -7.93 9.71 -12.11
CA ALA A 237 -6.49 9.88 -12.17
C ALA A 237 -6.05 10.75 -13.37
N ALA A 238 -6.66 10.57 -14.53
CA ALA A 238 -6.40 11.37 -15.71
C ALA A 238 -6.77 12.85 -15.50
N HIS A 239 -7.94 13.12 -14.90
CA HIS A 239 -8.41 14.48 -14.62
C HIS A 239 -7.43 15.24 -13.70
N LEU A 240 -6.96 14.60 -12.63
CA LEU A 240 -5.99 15.19 -11.71
C LEU A 240 -4.67 15.59 -12.41
N LEU A 241 -4.23 14.84 -13.44
CA LEU A 241 -3.06 15.19 -14.25
C LEU A 241 -3.30 16.45 -15.10
N HIS A 242 -4.51 16.64 -15.62
CA HIS A 242 -4.85 17.77 -16.46
C HIS A 242 -4.98 19.05 -15.66
N GLU A 243 -5.62 19.03 -14.50
CA GLU A 243 -5.77 20.20 -13.62
C GLU A 243 -4.40 20.78 -13.23
N LYS A 244 -3.41 19.94 -12.89
CA LYS A 244 -2.06 20.42 -12.52
C LYS A 244 -1.26 21.01 -13.69
N LYS A 245 -1.60 20.70 -14.94
CA LYS A 245 -0.96 21.31 -16.10
C LYS A 245 -1.54 22.68 -16.44
N ALA A 246 -2.75 22.97 -15.98
CA ALA A 246 -3.46 24.22 -16.21
C ALA A 246 -3.19 25.26 -15.12
N ALA A 247 -2.67 24.87 -13.95
CA ALA A 247 -2.29 25.73 -12.83
C ALA A 247 -0.80 26.06 -12.86
#